data_dc5ffc2cbb633c4c3fe42b79795bf9dd
#
_entry.id   dc5ffc2cbb633c4c3fe42b79795bf9dd
#
_cell.length_a   1.000
_cell.length_b   1.000
_cell.length_c   1.000
_cell.angle_alpha   90.00
_cell.angle_beta   90.00
_cell.angle_gamma   90.00
#
_symmetry.space_group_name_H-M   'P 1'
#
loop_
_entity.id
_entity.type
_entity.pdbx_description
1 polymer ?
#
loop_
_entity_poly.entity_id
_entity_poly.type
_entity_poly.pdbx_seq_one_letter_code
_entity_poly.pdbx_strand_id
1 'polypeptide(L)'
;VVASASGRYFSIGVMWAALLALTVPLPLIWLTKWPVEHIYLVQLAVFTVGVLLIQWEPLRLALVPKGVQRARAHERAVEQFLVQNLHTTKGRTGALIYVSFAERFAEVIADDGIYKKVPPETWEQVVRELTHHLGRGARKEGLISAIDACGKILAAHFPPRRHDTDELANHLIVLDAR
;
A
#
# COMPACT_ATOMS: atom_id res chain seq x y z
N VAL A 1 8.11 6.77 5.73
CA VAL A 1 6.74 6.48 6.22
C VAL A 1 6.43 5.01 6.07
N VAL A 2 5.91 4.41 7.11
CA VAL A 2 5.51 3.00 7.13
C VAL A 2 4.01 2.92 7.41
N ALA A 3 3.28 2.22 6.55
CA ALA A 3 1.85 1.97 6.71
C ALA A 3 1.58 0.48 6.97
N SER A 4 0.63 0.18 7.84
CA SER A 4 0.14 -1.19 8.03
C SER A 4 -0.62 -1.64 6.79
N ALA A 5 -1.50 -0.79 6.24
CA ALA A 5 -2.20 -0.97 4.96
C ALA A 5 -2.48 0.40 4.33
N SER A 6 -2.49 0.46 2.99
CA SER A 6 -2.67 1.69 2.23
C SER A 6 -4.14 2.03 1.94
N GLY A 7 -5.07 1.11 2.12
CA GLY A 7 -6.46 1.35 1.74
C GLY A 7 -7.51 0.50 2.45
N ARG A 8 -8.75 1.01 2.41
CA ARG A 8 -9.93 0.25 2.86
C ARG A 8 -10.46 -0.57 1.68
N TYR A 9 -10.22 -1.87 1.71
CA TYR A 9 -10.68 -2.79 0.65
C TYR A 9 -12.02 -3.44 0.97
N PHE A 10 -12.72 -2.99 2.00
CA PHE A 10 -13.98 -3.56 2.46
C PHE A 10 -15.06 -3.56 1.37
N SER A 11 -15.22 -2.46 0.63
CA SER A 11 -16.23 -2.32 -0.42
C SER A 11 -16.08 -3.35 -1.56
N ILE A 12 -14.83 -3.66 -1.95
CA ILE A 12 -14.56 -4.64 -3.01
C ILE A 12 -14.94 -6.04 -2.54
N GLY A 13 -14.64 -6.36 -1.29
CA GLY A 13 -15.01 -7.64 -0.71
C GLY A 13 -16.54 -7.82 -0.60
N VAL A 14 -17.26 -6.80 -0.12
CA VAL A 14 -18.72 -6.84 -0.04
C VAL A 14 -19.36 -6.99 -1.44
N MET A 15 -18.79 -6.38 -2.46
CA MET A 15 -19.25 -6.55 -3.85
C MET A 15 -19.14 -8.02 -4.29
N TRP A 16 -18.02 -8.71 -3.98
CA TRP A 16 -17.86 -10.12 -4.28
C TRP A 16 -18.85 -11.01 -3.51
N ALA A 17 -19.08 -10.71 -2.22
CA ALA A 17 -20.08 -11.43 -1.42
C ALA A 17 -21.49 -11.25 -1.99
N ALA A 18 -21.83 -10.05 -2.44
CA ALA A 18 -23.12 -9.76 -3.07
C ALA A 18 -23.28 -10.50 -4.40
N LEU A 19 -22.25 -10.51 -5.26
CA LEU A 19 -22.27 -11.24 -6.53
C LEU A 19 -22.44 -12.75 -6.31
N LEU A 20 -21.73 -13.34 -5.36
CA LEU A 20 -21.88 -14.74 -4.99
C LEU A 20 -23.30 -15.03 -4.49
N ALA A 21 -23.80 -14.21 -3.59
CA ALA A 21 -25.16 -14.39 -3.07
C ALA A 21 -26.24 -14.28 -4.15
N LEU A 22 -26.05 -13.44 -5.18
CA LEU A 22 -26.96 -13.33 -6.31
C LEU A 22 -26.91 -14.52 -7.26
N THR A 23 -25.78 -15.20 -7.37
CA THR A 23 -25.63 -16.37 -8.26
C THR A 23 -26.13 -17.67 -7.63
N VAL A 24 -26.14 -17.78 -6.30
CA VAL A 24 -26.54 -19.00 -5.58
C VAL A 24 -27.98 -19.46 -5.84
N PRO A 25 -28.99 -18.57 -5.91
CA PRO A 25 -30.37 -18.99 -6.20
C PRO A 25 -30.56 -19.65 -7.57
N LEU A 26 -29.76 -19.26 -8.57
CA LEU A 26 -29.94 -19.74 -9.95
C LEU A 26 -29.86 -21.27 -10.06
N PRO A 27 -28.77 -21.96 -9.63
CA PRO A 27 -28.73 -23.41 -9.66
C PRO A 27 -29.73 -24.06 -8.69
N LEU A 28 -30.02 -23.45 -7.55
CA LEU A 28 -30.96 -24.01 -6.57
C LEU A 28 -32.37 -24.10 -7.11
N ILE A 29 -32.85 -23.11 -7.85
CA ILE A 29 -34.17 -23.12 -8.49
C ILE A 29 -34.26 -24.25 -9.50
N TRP A 30 -33.20 -24.56 -10.24
CA TRP A 30 -33.22 -25.58 -11.28
C TRP A 30 -32.94 -27.00 -10.75
N LEU A 31 -32.10 -27.13 -9.71
CA LEU A 31 -31.66 -28.42 -9.18
C LEU A 31 -32.51 -28.94 -8.01
N THR A 32 -33.26 -28.06 -7.35
CA THR A 32 -34.02 -28.40 -6.15
C THR A 32 -35.50 -28.01 -6.31
N LYS A 33 -36.38 -28.78 -5.65
CA LYS A 33 -37.77 -28.44 -5.51
C LYS A 33 -38.07 -27.71 -4.20
N TRP A 34 -37.07 -26.99 -3.69
CA TRP A 34 -37.24 -26.28 -2.43
C TRP A 34 -38.21 -25.10 -2.56
N PRO A 35 -39.02 -24.84 -1.54
CA PRO A 35 -39.84 -23.64 -1.51
C PRO A 35 -38.94 -22.39 -1.52
N VAL A 36 -39.45 -21.33 -2.14
CA VAL A 36 -38.72 -20.08 -2.39
C VAL A 36 -38.14 -19.50 -1.09
N GLU A 37 -38.82 -19.66 0.02
CA GLU A 37 -38.42 -19.20 1.34
C GLU A 37 -37.04 -19.79 1.77
N HIS A 38 -36.81 -21.09 1.51
CA HIS A 38 -35.53 -21.75 1.82
C HIS A 38 -34.41 -21.24 0.93
N ILE A 39 -34.69 -20.94 -0.33
CA ILE A 39 -33.71 -20.35 -1.27
C ILE A 39 -33.27 -18.96 -0.78
N TYR A 40 -34.21 -18.11 -0.34
CA TYR A 40 -33.87 -16.83 0.25
C TYR A 40 -33.06 -16.93 1.55
N LEU A 41 -33.39 -17.89 2.40
CA LEU A 41 -32.59 -18.15 3.63
C LEU A 41 -31.14 -18.54 3.31
N VAL A 42 -30.96 -19.41 2.32
CA VAL A 42 -29.63 -19.81 1.86
C VAL A 42 -28.88 -18.61 1.27
N GLN A 43 -29.53 -17.81 0.43
CA GLN A 43 -28.95 -16.59 -0.13
C GLN A 43 -28.50 -15.61 0.97
N LEU A 44 -29.35 -15.38 1.97
CA LEU A 44 -29.03 -14.51 3.11
C LEU A 44 -27.85 -15.07 3.92
N ALA A 45 -27.85 -16.38 4.15
CA ALA A 45 -26.75 -17.04 4.86
C ALA A 45 -25.43 -16.91 4.10
N VAL A 46 -25.41 -17.16 2.78
CA VAL A 46 -24.21 -17.01 1.95
C VAL A 46 -23.70 -15.59 1.95
N PHE A 47 -24.57 -14.60 1.85
CA PHE A 47 -24.19 -13.19 1.92
C PHE A 47 -23.58 -12.85 3.28
N THR A 48 -24.26 -13.24 4.37
CA THR A 48 -23.79 -12.93 5.74
C THR A 48 -22.46 -13.59 6.03
N VAL A 49 -22.29 -14.89 5.70
CA VAL A 49 -21.03 -15.59 5.85
C VAL A 49 -19.93 -14.97 5.00
N GLY A 50 -20.26 -14.60 3.74
CA GLY A 50 -19.34 -13.91 2.84
C GLY A 50 -18.83 -12.59 3.44
N VAL A 51 -19.72 -11.76 3.97
CA VAL A 51 -19.34 -10.50 4.62
C VAL A 51 -18.49 -10.73 5.87
N LEU A 52 -18.80 -11.74 6.68
CA LEU A 52 -18.01 -12.09 7.86
C LEU A 52 -16.60 -12.58 7.48
N LEU A 53 -16.48 -13.41 6.44
CA LEU A 53 -15.19 -13.90 5.95
C LEU A 53 -14.29 -12.78 5.42
N ILE A 54 -14.88 -11.75 4.79
CA ILE A 54 -14.16 -10.58 4.27
C ILE A 54 -13.59 -9.70 5.40
N GLN A 55 -14.06 -9.83 6.62
CA GLN A 55 -13.43 -9.17 7.77
C GLN A 55 -12.00 -9.68 8.03
N TRP A 56 -11.66 -10.86 7.56
CA TRP A 56 -10.30 -11.39 7.60
C TRP A 56 -9.40 -10.65 6.61
N GLU A 57 -8.41 -9.91 7.14
CA GLU A 57 -7.47 -9.12 6.31
C GLU A 57 -6.81 -9.90 5.16
N PRO A 58 -6.28 -11.13 5.38
CA PRO A 58 -5.60 -11.84 4.31
C PRO A 58 -6.54 -12.21 3.16
N LEU A 59 -7.81 -12.57 3.47
CA LEU A 59 -8.79 -12.90 2.44
C LEU A 59 -9.22 -11.65 1.67
N ARG A 60 -9.43 -10.54 2.37
CA ARG A 60 -9.77 -9.26 1.77
C ARG A 60 -8.73 -8.77 0.78
N LEU A 61 -7.44 -8.88 1.14
CA LEU A 61 -6.34 -8.51 0.25
C LEU A 61 -6.19 -9.45 -0.94
N ALA A 62 -6.43 -10.76 -0.76
CA ALA A 62 -6.36 -11.73 -1.84
C ALA A 62 -7.42 -11.49 -2.94
N LEU A 63 -8.58 -10.95 -2.57
CA LEU A 63 -9.68 -10.65 -3.49
C LEU A 63 -9.47 -9.34 -4.30
N VAL A 64 -8.49 -8.52 -3.94
CA VAL A 64 -8.21 -7.26 -4.62
C VAL A 64 -7.12 -7.48 -5.68
N PRO A 65 -7.34 -7.08 -6.94
CA PRO A 65 -6.31 -7.15 -7.96
C PRO A 65 -5.04 -6.37 -7.54
N LYS A 66 -3.86 -6.97 -7.79
CA LYS A 66 -2.57 -6.35 -7.40
C LYS A 66 -2.37 -4.97 -8.00
N GLY A 67 -2.91 -4.69 -9.19
CA GLY A 67 -2.87 -3.37 -9.80
C GLY A 67 -3.58 -2.31 -8.96
N VAL A 68 -4.76 -2.64 -8.41
CA VAL A 68 -5.54 -1.75 -7.54
C VAL A 68 -4.80 -1.52 -6.21
N GLN A 69 -4.18 -2.57 -5.65
CA GLN A 69 -3.38 -2.45 -4.43
C GLN A 69 -2.22 -1.48 -4.63
N ARG A 70 -1.45 -1.64 -5.74
CA ARG A 70 -0.32 -0.76 -6.07
C ARG A 70 -0.74 0.68 -6.32
N ALA A 71 -1.81 0.90 -7.09
CA ALA A 71 -2.33 2.24 -7.35
C ALA A 71 -2.70 2.97 -6.06
N ARG A 72 -3.42 2.30 -5.15
CA ARG A 72 -3.77 2.89 -3.85
C ARG A 72 -2.56 3.13 -2.95
N ALA A 73 -1.59 2.22 -2.96
CA ALA A 73 -0.37 2.41 -2.20
C ALA A 73 0.44 3.62 -2.72
N HIS A 74 0.51 3.79 -4.04
CA HIS A 74 1.12 4.96 -4.67
C HIS A 74 0.38 6.25 -4.32
N GLU A 75 -0.95 6.29 -4.45
CA GLU A 75 -1.78 7.46 -4.06
C GLU A 75 -1.51 7.87 -2.60
N ARG A 76 -1.44 6.90 -1.70
CA ARG A 76 -1.11 7.15 -0.29
C ARG A 76 0.31 7.65 -0.09
N ALA A 77 1.27 7.12 -0.84
CA ALA A 77 2.65 7.59 -0.79
C ALA A 77 2.76 9.06 -1.23
N VAL A 78 2.08 9.43 -2.32
CA VAL A 78 2.01 10.82 -2.81
C VAL A 78 1.30 11.71 -1.80
N GLU A 79 0.17 11.27 -1.23
CA GLU A 79 -0.53 12.02 -0.18
C GLU A 79 0.40 12.30 1.01
N GLN A 80 1.16 11.29 1.47
CA GLN A 80 2.10 11.47 2.57
C GLN A 80 3.26 12.39 2.20
N PHE A 81 3.76 12.34 0.98
CA PHE A 81 4.79 13.27 0.50
C PHE A 81 4.33 14.73 0.61
N LEU A 82 3.07 15.00 0.28
CA LEU A 82 2.47 16.33 0.38
C LEU A 82 2.16 16.72 1.82
N VAL A 83 1.57 15.83 2.62
CA VAL A 83 1.20 16.07 4.03
C VAL A 83 2.43 16.39 4.87
N GLN A 84 3.56 15.71 4.60
CA GLN A 84 4.83 15.95 5.30
C GLN A 84 5.59 17.17 4.75
N ASN A 85 5.01 17.93 3.82
CA ASN A 85 5.61 19.13 3.22
C ASN A 85 6.99 18.87 2.58
N LEU A 86 7.26 17.66 2.11
CA LEU A 86 8.56 17.30 1.53
C LEU A 86 8.86 18.08 0.23
N HIS A 87 7.83 18.59 -0.43
CA HIS A 87 7.92 19.43 -1.62
C HIS A 87 8.29 20.90 -1.33
N THR A 88 8.35 21.32 -0.06
CA THR A 88 8.61 22.72 0.31
C THR A 88 10.07 23.03 0.60
N THR A 89 10.96 22.04 0.52
CA THR A 89 12.40 22.25 0.73
C THR A 89 12.98 23.25 -0.29
N LYS A 90 13.87 24.13 0.14
CA LYS A 90 14.49 25.18 -0.69
C LYS A 90 15.18 24.66 -1.94
N GLY A 91 15.73 23.44 -1.87
CA GLY A 91 16.41 22.79 -3.00
C GLY A 91 15.48 21.87 -3.82
N ARG A 92 14.21 21.73 -3.44
CA ARG A 92 13.31 20.68 -4.00
C ARG A 92 13.95 19.30 -3.91
N THR A 93 14.55 19.00 -2.75
CA THR A 93 15.33 17.80 -2.49
C THR A 93 14.70 16.90 -1.44
N GLY A 94 13.40 17.01 -1.23
CA GLY A 94 12.65 16.11 -0.37
C GLY A 94 12.57 14.70 -0.97
N ALA A 95 12.77 13.67 -0.15
CA ALA A 95 12.59 12.28 -0.54
C ALA A 95 11.80 11.53 0.53
N LEU A 96 10.91 10.65 0.10
CA LEU A 96 10.07 9.82 0.95
C LEU A 96 10.31 8.34 0.63
N ILE A 97 10.68 7.56 1.61
CA ILE A 97 10.60 6.10 1.52
C ILE A 97 9.25 5.69 2.10
N TYR A 98 8.36 5.19 1.26
CA TYR A 98 7.04 4.70 1.65
C TYR A 98 7.03 3.18 1.62
N VAL A 99 6.51 2.56 2.69
CA VAL A 99 6.38 1.11 2.80
C VAL A 99 4.99 0.76 3.28
N SER A 100 4.30 -0.12 2.58
CA SER A 100 3.05 -0.73 3.01
C SER A 100 3.22 -2.24 3.18
N PHE A 101 3.02 -2.73 4.40
CA PHE A 101 3.23 -4.14 4.72
C PHE A 101 2.12 -5.05 4.17
N ALA A 102 0.87 -4.61 4.24
CA ALA A 102 -0.26 -5.40 3.79
C ALA A 102 -0.21 -5.66 2.27
N GLU A 103 0.04 -4.61 1.48
CA GLU A 103 0.17 -4.70 0.03
C GLU A 103 1.54 -5.21 -0.43
N ARG A 104 2.50 -5.39 0.49
CA ARG A 104 3.91 -5.70 0.19
C ARG A 104 4.49 -4.75 -0.85
N PHE A 105 4.24 -3.48 -0.63
CA PHE A 105 4.61 -2.41 -1.53
C PHE A 105 5.64 -1.49 -0.86
N ALA A 106 6.66 -1.10 -1.63
CA ALA A 106 7.59 -0.07 -1.23
C ALA A 106 7.86 0.84 -2.43
N GLU A 107 8.04 2.12 -2.17
CA GLU A 107 8.33 3.13 -3.18
C GLU A 107 9.20 4.24 -2.59
N VAL A 108 10.05 4.83 -3.41
CA VAL A 108 10.78 6.06 -3.11
C VAL A 108 10.20 7.16 -3.97
N ILE A 109 9.61 8.17 -3.33
CA ILE A 109 9.14 9.39 -4.02
C ILE A 109 10.15 10.49 -3.72
N ALA A 110 10.64 11.13 -4.77
CA ALA A 110 11.57 12.23 -4.69
C ALA A 110 10.98 13.50 -5.32
N ASP A 111 11.45 14.67 -4.91
CA ASP A 111 11.02 15.93 -5.51
C ASP A 111 11.76 16.20 -6.84
N ASP A 112 11.24 17.13 -7.63
CA ASP A 112 11.74 17.51 -8.95
C ASP A 112 13.25 17.83 -8.98
N GLY A 113 13.76 18.45 -7.91
CA GLY A 113 15.18 18.76 -7.80
C GLY A 113 16.06 17.51 -7.80
N ILE A 114 15.56 16.41 -7.23
CA ILE A 114 16.24 15.13 -7.19
C ILE A 114 16.09 14.42 -8.56
N TYR A 115 14.90 14.34 -9.12
CA TYR A 115 14.66 13.66 -10.40
C TYR A 115 15.45 14.24 -11.57
N LYS A 116 15.82 15.54 -11.52
CA LYS A 116 16.67 16.17 -12.53
C LYS A 116 18.11 15.66 -12.54
N LYS A 117 18.59 15.09 -11.43
CA LYS A 117 19.99 14.66 -11.26
C LYS A 117 20.17 13.17 -11.06
N VAL A 118 19.17 12.52 -10.49
CA VAL A 118 19.20 11.10 -10.16
C VAL A 118 18.17 10.36 -11.03
N PRO A 119 18.60 9.45 -11.89
CA PRO A 119 17.70 8.70 -12.76
C PRO A 119 16.79 7.77 -11.94
N PRO A 120 15.54 7.54 -12.39
CA PRO A 120 14.54 6.71 -11.68
C PRO A 120 15.02 5.29 -11.38
N GLU A 121 15.86 4.71 -12.25
CA GLU A 121 16.38 3.34 -12.13
C GLU A 121 17.21 3.15 -10.85
N THR A 122 17.84 4.21 -10.38
CA THR A 122 18.63 4.21 -9.12
C THR A 122 17.73 3.93 -7.91
N TRP A 123 16.55 4.52 -7.90
CA TRP A 123 15.55 4.31 -6.85
C TRP A 123 14.92 2.93 -6.90
N GLU A 124 14.73 2.39 -8.11
CA GLU A 124 14.23 1.03 -8.27
C GLU A 124 15.16 -0.02 -7.64
N GLN A 125 16.47 0.20 -7.68
CA GLN A 125 17.42 -0.70 -7.03
C GLN A 125 17.25 -0.68 -5.51
N VAL A 126 17.11 0.50 -4.91
CA VAL A 126 16.83 0.65 -3.47
C VAL A 126 15.55 -0.05 -3.08
N VAL A 127 14.49 0.15 -3.87
CA VAL A 127 13.18 -0.49 -3.63
C VAL A 127 13.27 -2.01 -3.76
N ARG A 128 13.99 -2.55 -4.74
CA ARG A 128 14.20 -4.00 -4.91
C ARG A 128 14.90 -4.61 -3.70
N GLU A 129 15.96 -3.98 -3.21
CA GLU A 129 16.70 -4.45 -2.03
C GLU A 129 15.83 -4.39 -0.77
N LEU A 130 15.12 -3.28 -0.56
CA LEU A 130 14.17 -3.12 0.55
C LEU A 130 13.09 -4.21 0.51
N THR A 131 12.44 -4.42 -0.63
CA THR A 131 11.39 -5.43 -0.77
C THR A 131 11.90 -6.86 -0.59
N HIS A 132 13.13 -7.15 -0.96
CA HIS A 132 13.79 -8.42 -0.69
C HIS A 132 13.93 -8.67 0.82
N HIS A 133 14.43 -7.68 1.57
CA HIS A 133 14.54 -7.77 3.03
C HIS A 133 13.17 -7.93 3.70
N LEU A 134 12.17 -7.17 3.26
CA LEU A 134 10.79 -7.28 3.78
C LEU A 134 10.20 -8.67 3.54
N GLY A 135 10.45 -9.26 2.37
CA GLY A 135 9.99 -10.61 2.02
C GLY A 135 10.56 -11.71 2.93
N ARG A 136 11.75 -11.48 3.51
CA ARG A 136 12.42 -12.38 4.47
C ARG A 136 12.08 -12.08 5.95
N GLY A 137 11.21 -11.10 6.21
CA GLY A 137 10.86 -10.68 7.56
C GLY A 137 11.87 -9.75 8.23
N ALA A 138 12.97 -9.42 7.56
CA ALA A 138 14.05 -8.54 8.04
C ALA A 138 13.66 -7.04 7.86
N ARG A 139 12.58 -6.62 8.55
CA ARG A 139 11.98 -5.29 8.35
C ARG A 139 12.91 -4.15 8.75
N LYS A 140 13.54 -4.28 9.92
CA LYS A 140 14.45 -3.25 10.48
C LYS A 140 15.67 -3.09 9.60
N GLU A 141 16.31 -4.19 9.26
CA GLU A 141 17.51 -4.22 8.42
C GLU A 141 17.23 -3.66 7.03
N GLY A 142 16.10 -4.03 6.43
CA GLY A 142 15.68 -3.51 5.13
C GLY A 142 15.45 -2.00 5.12
N LEU A 143 14.79 -1.46 6.16
CA LEU A 143 14.57 -0.02 6.28
C LEU A 143 15.88 0.74 6.50
N ILE A 144 16.78 0.25 7.34
CA ILE A 144 18.09 0.86 7.58
C ILE A 144 18.91 0.87 6.29
N SER A 145 19.00 -0.28 5.59
CA SER A 145 19.70 -0.38 4.30
C SER A 145 19.15 0.60 3.26
N ALA A 146 17.82 0.72 3.16
CA ALA A 146 17.19 1.66 2.24
C ALA A 146 17.50 3.13 2.59
N ILE A 147 17.47 3.49 3.87
CA ILE A 147 17.82 4.84 4.34
C ILE A 147 19.28 5.15 4.02
N ASP A 148 20.20 4.24 4.33
CA ASP A 148 21.63 4.40 4.04
C ASP A 148 21.90 4.53 2.54
N ALA A 149 21.24 3.72 1.71
CA ALA A 149 21.35 3.79 0.26
C ALA A 149 20.85 5.13 -0.29
N CYS A 150 19.66 5.58 0.15
CA CYS A 150 19.14 6.89 -0.21
C CYS A 150 20.08 8.02 0.26
N GLY A 151 20.59 7.95 1.47
CA GLY A 151 21.53 8.92 2.00
C GLY A 151 22.80 9.04 1.17
N LYS A 152 23.39 7.92 0.74
CA LYS A 152 24.57 7.89 -0.14
C LYS A 152 24.29 8.52 -1.50
N ILE A 153 23.12 8.20 -2.11
CA ILE A 153 22.71 8.79 -3.39
C ILE A 153 22.55 10.30 -3.25
N LEU A 154 21.86 10.74 -2.20
CA LEU A 154 21.63 12.17 -1.96
C LEU A 154 22.96 12.91 -1.67
N ALA A 155 23.83 12.36 -0.85
CA ALA A 155 25.13 12.97 -0.53
C ALA A 155 26.04 13.12 -1.78
N ALA A 156 25.97 12.16 -2.71
CA ALA A 156 26.75 12.22 -3.96
C ALA A 156 26.27 13.34 -4.89
N HIS A 157 24.97 13.61 -4.96
CA HIS A 157 24.38 14.58 -5.90
C HIS A 157 24.04 15.93 -5.27
N PHE A 158 23.88 15.97 -3.94
CA PHE A 158 23.48 17.14 -3.15
C PHE A 158 24.33 17.28 -1.90
N PRO A 159 25.64 17.60 -2.03
CA PRO A 159 26.50 17.80 -0.88
C PRO A 159 26.01 18.96 -0.01
N PRO A 160 26.13 18.86 1.32
CA PRO A 160 25.66 19.88 2.25
C PRO A 160 26.35 21.24 1.98
N ARG A 161 25.60 22.32 2.02
CA ARG A 161 26.10 23.70 1.86
C ARG A 161 26.56 24.25 3.20
N ARG A 162 27.45 25.26 3.20
CA ARG A 162 28.02 25.85 4.43
C ARG A 162 26.99 26.41 5.43
N HIS A 163 25.75 26.68 5.01
CA HIS A 163 24.65 27.16 5.84
C HIS A 163 23.37 26.35 5.57
N ASP A 164 23.55 25.03 5.40
CA ASP A 164 22.40 24.14 5.21
C ASP A 164 21.67 23.95 6.54
N THR A 165 20.37 24.13 6.55
CA THR A 165 19.51 23.93 7.71
C THR A 165 18.74 22.63 7.52
N ASP A 166 18.61 21.83 8.55
CA ASP A 166 17.73 20.68 8.54
C ASP A 166 16.27 21.17 8.47
N GLU A 167 15.67 21.04 7.29
CA GLU A 167 14.33 21.54 7.00
C GLU A 167 13.24 20.50 7.28
N LEU A 168 13.62 19.23 7.48
CA LEU A 168 12.71 18.12 7.61
C LEU A 168 12.87 17.41 8.95
N ALA A 169 11.76 16.97 9.51
CA ALA A 169 11.78 16.24 10.77
C ALA A 169 12.34 14.82 10.58
N ASN A 170 13.37 14.49 11.36
CA ASN A 170 14.07 13.20 11.34
C ASN A 170 13.34 12.14 12.19
N HIS A 171 12.13 11.71 11.77
CA HIS A 171 11.39 10.68 12.49
C HIS A 171 10.69 9.70 11.57
N LEU A 172 10.49 8.50 12.09
CA LEU A 172 9.69 7.48 11.42
C LEU A 172 8.20 7.76 11.66
N ILE A 173 7.44 7.90 10.58
CA ILE A 173 5.98 8.05 10.65
C ILE A 173 5.36 6.67 10.44
N VAL A 174 4.57 6.23 11.40
CA VAL A 174 3.81 4.98 11.33
C VAL A 174 2.34 5.33 11.13
N LEU A 175 1.76 4.82 10.05
CA LEU A 175 0.36 5.00 9.72
C LEU A 175 -0.40 3.71 10.06
N ASP A 176 -1.34 3.80 10.97
CA ASP A 176 -2.26 2.69 11.24
C ASP A 176 -3.33 2.59 10.15
N ALA A 177 -3.80 1.38 9.88
CA ALA A 177 -4.93 1.14 9.00
C ALA A 177 -6.22 1.70 9.65
N ARG A 178 -6.66 2.86 9.21
CA ARG A 178 -7.96 3.44 9.58
C ARG A 178 -9.06 3.07 8.60
#